data_ca67b96af90e762e9a813280bfc9bedc
#
_entry.id   ca67b96af90e762e9a813280bfc9bedc
#
_cell.length_a   1.000
_cell.length_b   1.000
_cell.length_c   1.000
_cell.angle_alpha   90.00
_cell.angle_beta   90.00
_cell.angle_gamma   90.00
#
_symmetry.space_group_name_H-M   'P 1'
#
loop_
_entity.id
_entity.type
_entity.pdbx_description
1 polymer ?
#
loop_
_entity_poly.entity_id
_entity_poly.type
_entity_poly.pdbx_seq_one_letter_code
_entity_poly.pdbx_strand_id
1 'polypeptide(L)'
;MNVSPNVLWDKCLALIRENLSEQQYNAWFKGIVFESFNEETKTVLLRVPSPFVYEYLEENYVDLLRKVLTRNFGQGINLSYRIVTDNENKKTQTIESDEPTDEA
;
A
#
# COMPACT_ATOMS: atom_id res chain seq x y z
N MET A 1 -24.33 -4.02 -3.92
CA MET A 1 -23.90 -3.79 -2.76
C MET A 1 -22.55 -3.28 -2.72
N ASN A 2 -22.31 -2.28 -2.04
CA ASN A 2 -21.03 -1.65 -2.01
C ASN A 2 -20.27 -2.06 -0.79
N VAL A 3 -19.03 -2.41 -1.00
CA VAL A 3 -18.17 -2.74 0.11
C VAL A 3 -17.23 -1.57 0.28
N SER A 4 -17.09 -1.12 1.51
CA SER A 4 -16.23 0.01 1.74
C SER A 4 -14.79 -0.35 1.43
N PRO A 5 -14.00 0.59 0.95
CA PRO A 5 -12.59 0.30 0.67
C PRO A 5 -11.83 -0.16 1.90
N ASN A 6 -12.23 0.30 3.08
CA ASN A 6 -11.57 -0.13 4.30
C ASN A 6 -11.76 -1.63 4.52
N VAL A 7 -12.93 -2.15 4.21
CA VAL A 7 -13.18 -3.56 4.35
C VAL A 7 -12.35 -4.34 3.34
N LEU A 8 -12.23 -3.80 2.13
CA LEU A 8 -11.40 -4.47 1.14
C LEU A 8 -9.94 -4.49 1.56
N TRP A 9 -9.48 -3.41 2.17
CA TRP A 9 -8.10 -3.37 2.66
C TRP A 9 -7.91 -4.39 3.78
N ASP A 10 -8.89 -4.54 4.64
CA ASP A 10 -8.80 -5.53 5.70
C ASP A 10 -8.69 -6.95 5.12
N LYS A 11 -9.38 -7.20 4.02
CA LYS A 11 -9.26 -8.50 3.37
C LYS A 11 -7.88 -8.68 2.77
N CYS A 12 -7.31 -7.61 2.23
CA CYS A 12 -5.94 -7.66 1.73
C CYS A 12 -4.97 -7.99 2.84
N LEU A 13 -5.15 -7.37 4.00
CA LEU A 13 -4.26 -7.63 5.13
C LEU A 13 -4.37 -9.07 5.60
N ALA A 14 -5.56 -9.62 5.59
CA ALA A 14 -5.73 -11.00 5.99
C ALA A 14 -4.94 -11.93 5.07
N LEU A 15 -4.97 -11.65 3.77
CA LEU A 15 -4.21 -12.48 2.84
C LEU A 15 -2.72 -12.27 3.00
N ILE A 16 -2.30 -11.05 3.26
CA ILE A 16 -0.89 -10.78 3.49
C ILE A 16 -0.41 -11.54 4.71
N ARG A 17 -1.21 -11.54 5.77
CA ARG A 17 -0.82 -12.25 6.98
C ARG A 17 -0.69 -13.75 6.75
N GLU A 18 -1.45 -14.29 5.84
CA GLU A 18 -1.34 -15.70 5.55
C GLU A 18 -0.05 -16.04 4.84
N ASN A 19 0.56 -15.07 4.20
CA ASN A 19 1.77 -15.30 3.44
C ASN A 19 3.04 -14.89 4.15
N LEU A 20 2.95 -14.35 5.35
CA LEU A 20 4.13 -13.86 6.06
C LEU A 20 4.14 -14.42 7.46
N SER A 21 5.31 -14.42 8.07
CA SER A 21 5.38 -14.73 9.48
C SER A 21 4.83 -13.55 10.26
N GLU A 22 4.49 -13.80 11.50
CA GLU A 22 3.99 -12.74 12.33
C GLU A 22 5.02 -11.65 12.52
N GLN A 23 6.28 -12.02 12.61
CA GLN A 23 7.32 -11.05 12.73
C GLN A 23 7.42 -10.18 11.51
N GLN A 24 7.33 -10.75 10.31
CA GLN A 24 7.42 -9.99 9.09
C GLN A 24 6.23 -9.05 8.95
N TYR A 25 5.06 -9.53 9.29
CA TYR A 25 3.88 -8.69 9.21
C TYR A 25 4.00 -7.51 10.16
N ASN A 26 4.40 -7.77 11.38
CA ASN A 26 4.51 -6.71 12.37
C ASN A 26 5.59 -5.71 12.00
N ALA A 27 6.67 -6.18 11.40
CA ALA A 27 7.77 -5.29 11.06
C ALA A 27 7.44 -4.37 9.91
N TRP A 28 6.71 -4.88 8.91
CA TRP A 28 6.59 -4.13 7.67
C TRP A 28 5.18 -3.68 7.33
N PHE A 29 4.18 -4.36 7.81
CA PHE A 29 2.80 -4.04 7.43
C PHE A 29 1.97 -3.43 8.52
N LYS A 30 2.33 -3.66 9.77
CA LYS A 30 1.52 -3.17 10.85
C LYS A 30 1.43 -1.66 10.88
N GLY A 31 2.48 -0.98 10.44
CA GLY A 31 2.48 0.47 10.44
C GLY A 31 1.88 1.12 9.21
N ILE A 32 1.43 0.33 8.25
CA ILE A 32 0.84 0.88 7.05
C ILE A 32 -0.60 1.25 7.32
N VAL A 33 -0.98 2.43 6.89
CA VAL A 33 -2.34 2.91 7.07
C VAL A 33 -2.98 3.09 5.71
N PHE A 34 -4.19 2.56 5.55
CA PHE A 34 -4.94 2.76 4.31
C PHE A 34 -5.52 4.16 4.35
N GLU A 35 -5.11 4.99 3.39
CA GLU A 35 -5.58 6.36 3.38
C GLU A 35 -6.83 6.52 2.54
N SER A 36 -6.83 6.03 1.35
CA SER A 36 -7.95 6.25 0.46
C SER A 36 -7.88 5.37 -0.77
N PHE A 37 -8.99 5.28 -1.44
CA PHE A 37 -9.07 4.61 -2.72
C PHE A 37 -9.80 5.56 -3.67
N ASN A 38 -9.13 5.92 -4.76
CA ASN A 38 -9.75 6.78 -5.76
C ASN A 38 -10.33 5.90 -6.85
N GLU A 39 -11.65 5.89 -6.94
CA GLU A 39 -12.30 4.99 -7.88
C GLU A 39 -12.09 5.39 -9.33
N GLU A 40 -11.88 6.67 -9.59
CA GLU A 40 -11.70 7.10 -10.94
C GLU A 40 -10.37 6.66 -11.50
N THR A 41 -9.33 6.72 -10.72
CA THR A 41 -8.02 6.31 -11.19
C THR A 41 -7.70 4.92 -10.73
N LYS A 42 -8.56 4.32 -9.91
CA LYS A 42 -8.34 3.00 -9.32
C LYS A 42 -7.05 2.97 -8.55
N THR A 43 -6.81 3.98 -7.76
CA THR A 43 -5.57 4.11 -7.01
C THR A 43 -5.81 3.95 -5.53
N VAL A 44 -5.08 3.03 -4.93
CA VAL A 44 -5.07 2.84 -3.49
C VAL A 44 -3.89 3.63 -2.94
N LEU A 45 -4.14 4.46 -1.96
CA LEU A 45 -3.09 5.25 -1.32
C LEU A 45 -2.84 4.71 0.07
N LEU A 46 -1.61 4.30 0.32
CA LEU A 46 -1.22 3.77 1.61
C LEU A 46 -0.22 4.72 2.25
N ARG A 47 -0.34 4.93 3.54
CA ARG A 47 0.60 5.75 4.27
C ARG A 47 1.60 4.86 4.97
N VAL A 48 2.88 5.12 4.76
CA VAL A 48 3.93 4.33 5.38
C VAL A 48 4.76 5.22 6.29
N PRO A 49 5.34 4.66 7.32
CA PRO A 49 5.98 5.48 8.36
C PRO A 49 7.35 6.03 7.99
N SER A 50 7.98 5.53 6.95
CA SER A 50 9.29 6.02 6.61
C SER A 50 9.65 5.63 5.20
N PRO A 51 10.60 6.32 4.58
CA PRO A 51 11.07 5.92 3.26
C PRO A 51 11.71 4.53 3.28
N PHE A 52 12.28 4.16 4.41
CA PHE A 52 12.90 2.88 4.55
C PHE A 52 11.88 1.76 4.39
N VAL A 53 10.72 1.92 5.00
CA VAL A 53 9.66 0.95 4.88
C VAL A 53 9.16 0.91 3.43
N TYR A 54 8.99 2.08 2.82
CA TYR A 54 8.57 2.13 1.44
C TYR A 54 9.52 1.34 0.54
N GLU A 55 10.82 1.55 0.71
CA GLU A 55 11.79 0.89 -0.14
C GLU A 55 11.77 -0.62 0.08
N TYR A 56 11.62 -1.04 1.31
CA TYR A 56 11.61 -2.45 1.61
C TYR A 56 10.38 -3.12 1.00
N LEU A 57 9.24 -2.44 1.07
CA LEU A 57 8.03 -2.97 0.50
C LEU A 57 8.16 -3.11 -1.02
N GLU A 58 8.76 -2.10 -1.65
CA GLU A 58 8.90 -2.14 -3.08
C GLU A 58 9.89 -3.20 -3.53
N GLU A 59 10.87 -3.49 -2.73
CA GLU A 59 11.84 -4.48 -3.13
C GLU A 59 11.41 -5.90 -2.83
N ASN A 60 10.62 -6.08 -1.82
CA ASN A 60 10.33 -7.43 -1.34
C ASN A 60 8.89 -7.82 -1.39
N TYR A 61 7.97 -6.88 -1.32
CA TYR A 61 6.57 -7.22 -1.14
C TYR A 61 5.64 -6.62 -2.18
N VAL A 62 6.16 -5.92 -3.17
CA VAL A 62 5.28 -5.22 -4.09
C VAL A 62 4.42 -6.21 -4.88
N ASP A 63 4.99 -7.37 -5.22
CA ASP A 63 4.19 -8.34 -5.97
C ASP A 63 3.06 -8.88 -5.12
N LEU A 64 3.33 -9.13 -3.86
CA LEU A 64 2.29 -9.60 -2.96
C LEU A 64 1.21 -8.55 -2.79
N LEU A 65 1.63 -7.28 -2.61
CA LEU A 65 0.67 -6.20 -2.48
C LEU A 65 -0.21 -6.08 -3.71
N ARG A 66 0.40 -6.13 -4.89
CA ARG A 66 -0.39 -6.01 -6.10
C ARG A 66 -1.33 -7.17 -6.27
N LYS A 67 -0.88 -8.35 -5.92
CA LYS A 67 -1.72 -9.52 -6.05
C LYS A 67 -2.96 -9.42 -5.15
N VAL A 68 -2.77 -9.06 -3.89
CA VAL A 68 -3.89 -9.00 -2.99
C VAL A 68 -4.80 -7.82 -3.30
N LEU A 69 -4.23 -6.71 -3.78
CA LEU A 69 -5.05 -5.58 -4.16
C LEU A 69 -5.88 -5.90 -5.39
N THR A 70 -5.28 -6.55 -6.39
CA THR A 70 -6.02 -6.93 -7.57
C THR A 70 -7.15 -7.89 -7.21
N ARG A 71 -6.87 -8.79 -6.29
CA ARG A 71 -7.87 -9.78 -5.93
C ARG A 71 -9.05 -9.15 -5.23
N ASN A 72 -8.84 -8.15 -4.42
CA ASN A 72 -9.90 -7.59 -3.62
C ASN A 72 -10.49 -6.30 -4.18
N PHE A 73 -9.69 -5.49 -4.85
CA PHE A 73 -10.18 -4.24 -5.42
C PHE A 73 -10.47 -4.34 -6.92
N GLY A 74 -9.91 -5.35 -7.59
CA GLY A 74 -10.18 -5.54 -9.01
C GLY A 74 -8.97 -5.29 -9.87
N GLN A 75 -9.09 -5.61 -11.14
CA GLN A 75 -8.01 -5.44 -12.05
C GLN A 75 -7.76 -3.99 -12.34
N GLY A 76 -6.56 -3.66 -12.72
CA GLY A 76 -6.21 -2.29 -13.06
C GLY A 76 -5.95 -1.40 -11.88
N ILE A 77 -5.74 -2.01 -10.72
CA ILE A 77 -5.51 -1.23 -9.53
C ILE A 77 -4.13 -0.62 -9.56
N ASN A 78 -4.01 0.60 -9.12
CA ASN A 78 -2.73 1.29 -8.97
C ASN A 78 -2.43 1.48 -7.51
N LEU A 79 -1.16 1.50 -7.17
CA LEU A 79 -0.74 1.61 -5.78
C LEU A 79 0.14 2.83 -5.62
N SER A 80 -0.22 3.67 -4.68
CA SER A 80 0.57 4.85 -4.35
C SER A 80 0.89 4.85 -2.87
N TYR A 81 1.98 5.47 -2.52
CA TYR A 81 2.38 5.56 -1.12
C TYR A 81 2.53 7.00 -0.69
N ARG A 82 2.14 7.27 0.54
CA ARG A 82 2.44 8.57 1.15
C ARG A 82 3.41 8.30 2.27
N ILE A 83 4.57 8.91 2.23
CA ILE A 83 5.57 8.70 3.23
C ILE A 83 5.53 9.87 4.20
N VAL A 84 5.39 9.56 5.47
CA VAL A 84 5.30 10.58 6.49
C VAL A 84 6.59 10.56 7.29
N THR A 85 7.29 11.70 7.33
CA THR A 85 8.51 11.75 8.11
C THR A 85 8.24 12.58 9.32
N ASP A 86 8.87 12.15 10.45
CA ASP A 86 8.54 12.72 11.58
C ASP A 86 8.97 14.09 11.76
N ASN A 87 10.04 14.50 11.33
CA ASN A 87 10.48 15.79 11.65
C ASN A 87 9.90 16.79 10.78
N GLU A 88 9.17 16.53 9.82
CA GLU A 88 8.71 17.41 9.02
C GLU A 88 7.41 17.77 9.13
N ASN A 89 6.84 17.38 9.89
CA ASN A 89 5.56 17.66 10.20
C ASN A 89 4.69 18.14 9.12
N LYS A 90 5.10 18.61 8.08
CA LYS A 90 4.29 18.88 7.06
C LYS A 90 4.68 18.34 5.85
N LYS A 91 5.77 17.72 5.67
CA LYS A 91 6.17 17.20 4.44
C LYS A 91 5.70 15.86 4.25
N THR A 92 4.93 15.58 3.25
CA THR A 92 4.56 14.23 2.86
C THR A 92 4.88 14.08 1.39
N GLN A 93 5.20 12.89 0.98
CA GLN A 93 5.48 12.60 -0.41
C GLN A 93 4.61 11.47 -0.86
N THR A 94 4.06 11.57 -2.05
CA THR A 94 3.27 10.48 -2.62
C THR A 94 4.04 9.89 -3.77
N ILE A 95 4.26 8.60 -3.73
CA ILE A 95 5.05 7.92 -4.72
C ILE A 95 4.20 6.86 -5.35
N GLU A 96 4.15 6.85 -6.68
CA GLU A 96 3.37 5.86 -7.38
C GLU A 96 4.25 4.74 -7.78
N SER A 97 4.07 3.61 -7.19
CA SER A 97 5.00 2.55 -7.36
C SER A 97 4.72 1.69 -8.55
N ASP A 98 3.56 1.74 -9.14
CA ASP A 98 3.35 0.93 -10.30
C ASP A 98 3.53 1.70 -11.57
N GLU A 99 4.02 2.93 -11.57
CA GLU A 99 4.27 3.64 -12.75
C GLU A 99 5.62 3.36 -13.19
N PRO A 100 5.77 2.89 -14.30
CA PRO A 100 7.10 2.66 -14.75
C PRO A 100 7.76 3.95 -15.06
N THR A 101 7.63 4.70 -15.19
CA THR A 101 8.26 5.70 -15.44
C THR A 101 8.48 6.66 -15.35
N ASP A 102 8.46 7.08 -15.37
CA ASP A 102 8.53 7.80 -15.40
C ASP A 102 9.01 8.58 -15.76
N GLU A 103 9.33 8.81 -15.90
CA GLU A 103 9.69 9.40 -16.18
C GLU A 103 9.99 10.01 -16.46
N ALA A 104 10.22 10.14 -16.45
CA ALA A 104 10.44 10.71 -16.69
C ALA A 104 10.74 11.09 -16.76
#